data_3beb93805425da448ce442cf51215581
#
_entry.id   3beb93805425da448ce442cf51215581
#
_cell.length_a   1.000
_cell.length_b   1.000
_cell.length_c   1.000
_cell.angle_alpha   90.00
_cell.angle_beta   90.00
_cell.angle_gamma   90.00
#
_symmetry.space_group_name_H-M   'P 1'
#
loop_
_entity.id
_entity.type
_entity.pdbx_description
1 polymer ?
#
loop_
_entity_poly.entity_id
_entity_poly.type
_entity_poly.pdbx_seq_one_letter_code
_entity_poly.pdbx_strand_id
1 'polypeptide(L)'
;MSNRFRPAWLLVLAALSTSALAKAPETVNIGYQKANIFALLKYRGTLDESLKKQGIAVRWVEFPAGPQMLEGLNVGSIDLAATGDAPPAFAQAAQADLVYLAHSPANPKTEAIVVPEQSAIHSVADLKGKRVGLNKGSDVNYLLVAHWKSGPQL
;
A
#
# COMPACT_ATOMS: atom_id res chain seq x y z
N MET A 1 75.67 16.85 -5.44
CA MET A 1 74.81 15.66 -5.22
C MET A 1 73.37 16.13 -5.31
N SER A 2 72.74 15.95 -6.44
CA SER A 2 71.40 16.45 -6.75
C SER A 2 70.37 15.30 -6.58
N ASN A 3 69.50 15.47 -5.61
CA ASN A 3 68.42 14.48 -5.33
C ASN A 3 67.17 14.87 -6.13
N ARG A 4 66.89 14.18 -7.20
CA ARG A 4 65.68 14.33 -8.02
C ARG A 4 64.59 13.42 -7.45
N PHE A 5 63.73 13.94 -6.60
CA PHE A 5 62.48 13.30 -6.23
C PHE A 5 61.44 13.49 -7.35
N ARG A 6 61.02 12.40 -7.97
CA ARG A 6 59.93 12.35 -8.97
C ARG A 6 58.60 12.24 -8.25
N PRO A 7 57.64 13.15 -8.48
CA PRO A 7 56.26 12.94 -7.97
C PRO A 7 55.50 12.10 -9.01
N ALA A 8 55.50 10.79 -8.84
CA ALA A 8 54.78 9.86 -9.72
C ALA A 8 53.55 9.21 -9.09
N TRP A 9 52.97 9.83 -8.06
CA TRP A 9 51.87 9.21 -7.26
C TRP A 9 50.55 9.98 -7.25
N LEU A 10 50.33 10.95 -8.12
CA LEU A 10 49.12 11.80 -8.13
C LEU A 10 48.15 11.54 -9.28
N LEU A 11 48.20 10.41 -10.01
CA LEU A 11 47.36 10.14 -11.18
C LEU A 11 46.46 8.90 -11.10
N VAL A 12 46.19 8.36 -9.91
CA VAL A 12 45.38 7.11 -9.80
C VAL A 12 44.04 7.30 -9.08
N LEU A 13 43.64 8.48 -8.65
CA LEU A 13 42.37 8.66 -7.91
C LEU A 13 41.22 9.34 -8.67
N ALA A 14 41.28 9.44 -10.00
CA ALA A 14 40.22 10.13 -10.78
C ALA A 14 39.31 9.25 -11.64
N ALA A 15 39.20 7.96 -11.39
CA ALA A 15 38.53 7.04 -12.33
C ALA A 15 37.51 6.06 -11.69
N LEU A 16 36.79 6.42 -10.65
CA LEU A 16 35.73 5.54 -10.11
C LEU A 16 34.48 6.31 -9.62
N SER A 17 34.11 7.38 -10.31
CA SER A 17 32.76 7.94 -10.16
C SER A 17 31.86 7.44 -11.30
N THR A 18 31.69 6.12 -11.42
CA THR A 18 30.55 5.58 -12.15
C THR A 18 29.33 5.82 -11.26
N SER A 19 28.64 6.93 -11.54
CA SER A 19 27.28 7.11 -11.04
C SER A 19 26.49 5.90 -11.47
N ALA A 20 26.20 4.98 -10.55
CA ALA A 20 25.23 3.93 -10.77
C ALA A 20 23.88 4.62 -10.96
N LEU A 21 23.56 5.01 -12.19
CA LEU A 21 22.20 5.34 -12.58
C LEU A 21 21.37 4.09 -12.29
N ALA A 22 20.61 4.11 -11.22
CA ALA A 22 19.69 3.03 -10.91
C ALA A 22 18.81 2.82 -12.16
N LYS A 23 18.98 1.65 -12.79
CA LYS A 23 18.14 1.29 -13.94
C LYS A 23 16.69 1.28 -13.47
N ALA A 24 15.81 1.96 -14.20
CA ALA A 24 14.38 1.89 -13.93
C ALA A 24 13.92 0.42 -13.93
N PRO A 25 12.98 0.03 -13.05
CA PRO A 25 12.48 -1.34 -13.01
C PRO A 25 11.83 -1.69 -14.36
N GLU A 26 12.02 -2.91 -14.80
CA GLU A 26 11.39 -3.40 -16.04
C GLU A 26 9.90 -3.74 -15.83
N THR A 27 9.52 -4.00 -14.59
CA THR A 27 8.15 -4.31 -14.20
C THR A 27 7.84 -3.68 -12.85
N VAL A 28 6.63 -3.14 -12.70
CA VAL A 28 6.06 -2.68 -11.44
C VAL A 28 4.89 -3.58 -11.08
N ASN A 29 4.95 -4.18 -9.88
CA ASN A 29 3.92 -5.06 -9.35
C ASN A 29 2.98 -4.23 -8.45
N ILE A 30 1.71 -4.13 -8.81
CA ILE A 30 0.75 -3.28 -8.12
C ILE A 30 -0.32 -4.13 -7.43
N GLY A 31 -0.37 -4.06 -6.11
CA GLY A 31 -1.43 -4.66 -5.31
C GLY A 31 -2.71 -3.84 -5.38
N TYR A 32 -3.85 -4.51 -5.61
CA TYR A 32 -5.16 -3.87 -5.65
C TYR A 32 -6.24 -4.73 -4.99
N GLN A 33 -7.32 -4.08 -4.58
CA GLN A 33 -8.58 -4.69 -4.13
C GLN A 33 -9.70 -4.30 -5.10
N LYS A 34 -10.70 -5.16 -5.28
CA LYS A 34 -11.81 -4.92 -6.21
C LYS A 34 -12.57 -3.61 -5.97
N ALA A 35 -12.61 -3.14 -4.74
CA ALA A 35 -13.42 -1.98 -4.33
C ALA A 35 -12.58 -0.70 -4.07
N ASN A 36 -11.30 -0.63 -4.47
CA ASN A 36 -10.49 0.56 -4.26
C ASN A 36 -10.14 1.29 -5.56
N ILE A 37 -9.51 2.47 -5.40
CA ILE A 37 -9.14 3.34 -6.53
C ILE A 37 -8.25 2.64 -7.56
N PHE A 38 -7.41 1.69 -7.15
CA PHE A 38 -6.52 0.97 -8.06
C PHE A 38 -7.28 -0.03 -8.94
N ALA A 39 -8.43 -0.55 -8.51
CA ALA A 39 -9.29 -1.32 -9.39
C ALA A 39 -9.79 -0.49 -10.57
N LEU A 40 -10.18 0.77 -10.32
CA LEU A 40 -10.59 1.70 -11.37
C LEU A 40 -9.42 2.06 -12.29
N LEU A 41 -8.24 2.30 -11.73
CA LEU A 41 -7.04 2.61 -12.51
C LEU A 41 -6.65 1.44 -13.44
N LYS A 42 -6.68 0.21 -12.91
CA LYS A 42 -6.49 -1.02 -13.69
C LYS A 42 -7.53 -1.14 -14.81
N TYR A 43 -8.80 -0.93 -14.50
CA TYR A 43 -9.89 -1.02 -15.49
C TYR A 43 -9.70 -0.02 -16.63
N ARG A 44 -9.24 1.19 -16.34
CA ARG A 44 -8.98 2.23 -17.35
C ARG A 44 -7.75 1.97 -18.20
N GLY A 45 -6.78 1.20 -17.72
CA GLY A 45 -5.52 0.89 -18.43
C GLY A 45 -4.58 2.08 -18.62
N THR A 46 -4.94 3.27 -18.11
CA THR A 46 -4.17 4.51 -18.36
C THR A 46 -2.78 4.49 -17.76
N LEU A 47 -2.59 3.82 -16.62
CA LEU A 47 -1.28 3.65 -16.00
C LEU A 47 -0.41 2.69 -16.81
N ASP A 48 -0.99 1.57 -17.25
CA ASP A 48 -0.32 0.57 -18.07
C ASP A 48 0.21 1.19 -19.37
N GLU A 49 -0.62 1.97 -20.06
CA GLU A 49 -0.23 2.68 -21.27
C GLU A 49 0.87 3.73 -21.02
N SER A 50 0.78 4.46 -19.90
CA SER A 50 1.76 5.49 -19.55
C SER A 50 3.13 4.88 -19.25
N LEU A 51 3.17 3.82 -18.44
CA LEU A 51 4.42 3.14 -18.05
C LEU A 51 5.02 2.35 -19.22
N LYS A 52 4.19 1.78 -20.08
CA LYS A 52 4.65 1.10 -21.30
C LYS A 52 5.45 2.02 -22.22
N LYS A 53 5.07 3.30 -22.34
CA LYS A 53 5.84 4.31 -23.10
C LYS A 53 7.24 4.55 -22.53
N GLN A 54 7.45 4.22 -21.26
CA GLN A 54 8.73 4.31 -20.56
C GLN A 54 9.47 2.97 -20.50
N GLY A 55 8.96 1.93 -21.19
CA GLY A 55 9.54 0.59 -21.19
C GLY A 55 9.28 -0.21 -19.92
N ILE A 56 8.30 0.20 -19.10
CA ILE A 56 7.96 -0.44 -17.83
C ILE A 56 6.64 -1.22 -18.00
N ALA A 57 6.65 -2.51 -17.66
CA ALA A 57 5.46 -3.34 -17.61
C ALA A 57 4.73 -3.16 -16.27
N VAL A 58 3.41 -3.25 -16.26
CA VAL A 58 2.61 -3.27 -15.02
C VAL A 58 2.06 -4.68 -14.81
N ARG A 59 2.24 -5.21 -13.61
CA ARG A 59 1.61 -6.45 -13.16
C ARG A 59 0.66 -6.18 -12.00
N TRP A 60 -0.61 -6.40 -12.22
CA TRP A 60 -1.66 -6.24 -11.22
C TRP A 60 -1.85 -7.52 -10.40
N VAL A 61 -1.78 -7.41 -9.07
CA VAL A 61 -1.97 -8.50 -8.13
C VAL A 61 -3.17 -8.22 -7.25
N GLU A 62 -4.19 -9.09 -7.30
CA GLU A 62 -5.40 -8.94 -6.50
C GLU A 62 -5.19 -9.46 -5.07
N PHE A 63 -5.66 -8.68 -4.09
CA PHE A 63 -5.67 -9.06 -2.69
C PHE A 63 -7.09 -8.93 -2.11
N PRO A 64 -7.46 -9.80 -1.16
CA PRO A 64 -8.79 -9.75 -0.55
C PRO A 64 -8.96 -8.56 0.40
N ALA A 65 -7.87 -8.09 1.04
CA ALA A 65 -7.90 -6.98 1.99
C ALA A 65 -6.52 -6.34 2.20
N GLY A 66 -6.52 -5.19 2.90
CA GLY A 66 -5.33 -4.40 3.19
C GLY A 66 -4.22 -5.14 3.94
N PRO A 67 -4.51 -5.87 5.04
CA PRO A 67 -3.47 -6.58 5.77
C PRO A 67 -2.65 -7.54 4.90
N GLN A 68 -3.29 -8.36 4.07
CA GLN A 68 -2.61 -9.29 3.16
C GLN A 68 -1.82 -8.55 2.06
N MET A 69 -2.32 -7.40 1.61
CA MET A 69 -1.63 -6.58 0.63
C MET A 69 -0.36 -5.96 1.21
N LEU A 70 -0.39 -5.49 2.45
CA LEU A 70 0.80 -4.97 3.13
C LEU A 70 1.82 -6.05 3.45
N GLU A 71 1.38 -7.27 3.72
CA GLU A 71 2.29 -8.42 3.79
C GLU A 71 2.99 -8.64 2.45
N GLY A 72 2.24 -8.59 1.35
CA GLY A 72 2.80 -8.66 0.00
C GLY A 72 3.84 -7.56 -0.29
N LEU A 73 3.59 -6.33 0.20
CA LEU A 73 4.52 -5.22 0.10
C LEU A 73 5.78 -5.47 0.96
N ASN A 74 5.59 -5.89 2.21
CA ASN A 74 6.69 -6.15 3.15
C ASN A 74 7.65 -7.24 2.67
N VAL A 75 7.15 -8.28 2.00
CA VAL A 75 7.99 -9.35 1.44
C VAL A 75 8.46 -9.08 0.01
N GLY A 76 8.17 -7.91 -0.55
CA GLY A 76 8.61 -7.50 -1.89
C GLY A 76 7.92 -8.22 -3.04
N SER A 77 6.75 -8.84 -2.82
CA SER A 77 5.98 -9.47 -3.89
C SER A 77 5.17 -8.48 -4.73
N ILE A 78 4.96 -7.29 -4.20
CA ILE A 78 4.43 -6.10 -4.87
C ILE A 78 5.25 -4.88 -4.49
N ASP A 79 5.26 -3.86 -5.36
CA ASP A 79 6.03 -2.64 -5.22
C ASP A 79 5.17 -1.46 -4.77
N LEU A 80 3.88 -1.50 -5.08
CA LEU A 80 2.91 -0.44 -4.80
C LEU A 80 1.59 -1.02 -4.33
N ALA A 81 0.95 -0.39 -3.35
CA ALA A 81 -0.32 -0.80 -2.81
C ALA A 81 -1.22 0.41 -2.51
N ALA A 82 -2.54 0.25 -2.64
CA ALA A 82 -3.52 1.19 -2.11
C ALA A 82 -4.46 0.44 -1.16
N THR A 83 -4.55 0.91 0.06
CA THR A 83 -5.38 0.30 1.11
C THR A 83 -6.01 1.40 1.98
N GLY A 84 -6.87 1.04 2.89
CA GLY A 84 -7.37 1.96 3.90
C GLY A 84 -6.29 2.41 4.89
N ASP A 85 -6.63 3.24 5.83
CA ASP A 85 -5.68 3.92 6.74
C ASP A 85 -5.21 3.05 7.92
N ALA A 86 -6.02 2.13 8.41
CA ALA A 86 -5.65 1.30 9.55
C ALA A 86 -4.55 0.27 9.23
N PRO A 87 -4.59 -0.51 8.14
CA PRO A 87 -3.55 -1.49 7.84
C PRO A 87 -2.13 -0.90 7.79
N PRO A 88 -1.84 0.23 7.12
CA PRO A 88 -0.50 0.82 7.11
C PRO A 88 -0.03 1.27 8.48
N ALA A 89 -0.94 1.79 9.33
CA ALA A 89 -0.59 2.18 10.69
C ALA A 89 -0.09 1.00 11.52
N PHE A 90 -0.71 -0.19 11.36
CA PHE A 90 -0.25 -1.40 12.02
C PHE A 90 1.05 -1.96 11.42
N ALA A 91 1.20 -1.91 10.10
CA ALA A 91 2.44 -2.31 9.45
C ALA A 91 3.60 -1.43 9.92
N GLN A 92 3.40 -0.12 10.02
CA GLN A 92 4.39 0.82 10.54
C GLN A 92 4.72 0.54 12.02
N ALA A 93 3.71 0.27 12.86
CA ALA A 93 3.92 -0.11 14.26
C ALA A 93 4.72 -1.43 14.39
N ALA A 94 4.60 -2.32 13.41
CA ALA A 94 5.38 -3.56 13.29
C ALA A 94 6.75 -3.34 12.60
N GLN A 95 7.16 -2.08 12.37
CA GLN A 95 8.43 -1.72 11.73
C GLN A 95 8.58 -2.23 10.29
N ALA A 96 7.48 -2.39 9.54
CA ALA A 96 7.54 -2.71 8.14
C ALA A 96 8.21 -1.57 7.35
N ASP A 97 9.05 -1.92 6.39
CA ASP A 97 9.71 -0.97 5.49
C ASP A 97 8.73 -0.53 4.40
N LEU A 98 8.05 0.59 4.64
CA LEU A 98 7.08 1.16 3.72
C LEU A 98 7.16 2.69 3.68
N VAL A 99 6.80 3.27 2.54
CA VAL A 99 6.74 4.72 2.32
C VAL A 99 5.33 5.11 1.90
N TYR A 100 4.77 6.11 2.58
CA TYR A 100 3.51 6.74 2.17
C TYR A 100 3.75 7.67 0.99
N LEU A 101 3.14 7.39 -0.15
CA LEU A 101 3.27 8.23 -1.35
C LEU A 101 2.17 9.28 -1.45
N ALA A 102 0.95 8.93 -1.08
CA ALA A 102 -0.21 9.80 -1.15
C ALA A 102 -1.34 9.29 -0.26
N HIS A 103 -2.31 10.13 0.02
CA HIS A 103 -3.56 9.77 0.69
C HIS A 103 -4.76 10.36 -0.04
N SER A 104 -5.89 9.68 0.02
CA SER A 104 -7.17 10.23 -0.42
C SER A 104 -7.74 11.18 0.65
N PRO A 105 -8.51 12.20 0.27
CA PRO A 105 -9.28 12.98 1.23
C PRO A 105 -10.19 12.09 2.07
N ALA A 106 -10.42 12.48 3.34
CA ALA A 106 -11.35 11.78 4.21
C ALA A 106 -12.75 11.70 3.59
N ASN A 107 -13.33 10.50 3.59
CA ASN A 107 -14.68 10.27 3.10
C ASN A 107 -15.46 9.35 4.07
N PRO A 108 -16.15 9.92 5.06
CA PRO A 108 -16.83 9.13 6.08
C PRO A 108 -18.04 8.33 5.56
N LYS A 109 -18.42 8.52 4.30
CA LYS A 109 -19.53 7.79 3.66
C LYS A 109 -19.09 6.51 2.93
N THR A 110 -17.82 6.14 2.99
CA THR A 110 -17.30 4.95 2.30
C THR A 110 -17.48 3.66 3.10
N GLU A 111 -17.73 3.77 4.41
CA GLU A 111 -17.90 2.62 5.29
C GLU A 111 -19.37 2.42 5.64
N ALA A 112 -19.82 1.17 5.57
CA ALA A 112 -21.19 0.80 5.87
C ALA A 112 -21.31 -0.64 6.42
N ILE A 113 -22.30 -0.87 7.26
CA ILE A 113 -22.78 -2.21 7.60
C ILE A 113 -23.85 -2.58 6.58
N VAL A 114 -23.64 -3.69 5.88
CA VAL A 114 -24.56 -4.16 4.85
C VAL A 114 -25.34 -5.35 5.39
N VAL A 115 -26.65 -5.35 5.18
CA VAL A 115 -27.57 -6.43 5.53
C VAL A 115 -28.39 -6.83 4.32
N PRO A 116 -28.95 -8.07 4.26
CA PRO A 116 -29.89 -8.45 3.21
C PRO A 116 -31.08 -7.47 3.15
N GLU A 117 -31.64 -7.24 1.96
CA GLU A 117 -32.74 -6.31 1.73
C GLU A 117 -33.95 -6.55 2.65
N GLN A 118 -34.26 -7.80 2.94
CA GLN A 118 -35.39 -8.20 3.78
C GLN A 118 -34.97 -8.41 5.25
N SER A 119 -33.85 -7.88 5.68
CA SER A 119 -33.36 -8.01 7.05
C SER A 119 -34.23 -7.21 8.02
N ALA A 120 -34.45 -7.75 9.21
CA ALA A 120 -35.04 -7.01 10.33
C ALA A 120 -34.05 -6.08 11.05
N ILE A 121 -32.79 -6.00 10.58
CA ILE A 121 -31.74 -5.13 11.14
C ILE A 121 -31.80 -3.79 10.44
N HIS A 122 -32.19 -2.73 11.17
CA HIS A 122 -32.33 -1.38 10.64
C HIS A 122 -31.43 -0.37 11.39
N SER A 123 -30.81 -0.80 12.50
CA SER A 123 -29.92 0.03 13.31
C SER A 123 -28.75 -0.79 13.85
N VAL A 124 -27.74 -0.12 14.37
CA VAL A 124 -26.60 -0.77 15.05
C VAL A 124 -27.07 -1.52 16.30
N ALA A 125 -28.10 -1.03 17.00
CA ALA A 125 -28.66 -1.69 18.18
C ALA A 125 -29.23 -3.08 17.88
N ASP A 126 -29.77 -3.31 16.66
CA ASP A 126 -30.31 -4.58 16.25
C ASP A 126 -29.23 -5.66 16.03
N LEU A 127 -27.97 -5.27 16.04
CA LEU A 127 -26.83 -6.19 15.95
C LEU A 127 -26.56 -6.94 17.26
N LYS A 128 -27.19 -6.56 18.37
CA LYS A 128 -27.02 -7.26 19.64
C LYS A 128 -27.34 -8.75 19.51
N GLY A 129 -26.38 -9.59 19.89
CA GLY A 129 -26.48 -11.05 19.77
C GLY A 129 -26.36 -11.58 18.34
N LYS A 130 -26.07 -10.74 17.33
CA LYS A 130 -25.87 -11.15 15.94
C LYS A 130 -24.39 -11.36 15.63
N ARG A 131 -24.13 -12.14 14.57
CA ARG A 131 -22.77 -12.32 14.03
C ARG A 131 -22.54 -11.31 12.92
N VAL A 132 -21.47 -10.52 13.04
CA VAL A 132 -21.04 -9.56 12.03
C VAL A 132 -19.77 -10.08 11.39
N GLY A 133 -19.80 -10.26 10.06
CA GLY A 133 -18.64 -10.65 9.27
C GLY A 133 -17.83 -9.40 8.89
N LEU A 134 -16.53 -9.46 9.07
CA LEU A 134 -15.60 -8.38 8.68
C LEU A 134 -14.22 -8.96 8.38
N ASN A 135 -13.35 -8.16 7.76
CA ASN A 135 -11.95 -8.53 7.60
C ASN A 135 -11.16 -8.06 8.81
N LYS A 136 -10.54 -9.00 9.55
CA LYS A 136 -9.72 -8.69 10.72
C LYS A 136 -8.52 -7.81 10.32
N GLY A 137 -8.30 -6.73 11.06
CA GLY A 137 -7.19 -5.81 10.83
C GLY A 137 -7.42 -4.79 9.71
N SER A 138 -8.63 -4.75 9.10
CA SER A 138 -9.04 -3.71 8.16
C SER A 138 -9.66 -2.49 8.88
N ASP A 139 -9.91 -1.41 8.14
CA ASP A 139 -10.53 -0.19 8.65
C ASP A 139 -11.88 -0.47 9.29
N VAL A 140 -12.73 -1.25 8.59
CA VAL A 140 -14.07 -1.65 9.10
C VAL A 140 -14.00 -2.41 10.42
N ASN A 141 -12.93 -3.17 10.66
CA ASN A 141 -12.72 -3.82 11.96
C ASN A 141 -12.54 -2.79 13.07
N TYR A 142 -11.72 -1.78 12.84
CA TYR A 142 -11.42 -0.77 13.85
C TYR A 142 -12.60 0.19 14.06
N LEU A 143 -13.26 0.61 13.00
CA LEU A 143 -14.44 1.44 13.06
C LEU A 143 -15.57 0.76 13.84
N LEU A 144 -15.84 -0.52 13.56
CA LEU A 144 -16.87 -1.27 14.29
C LEU A 144 -16.51 -1.42 15.77
N VAL A 145 -15.24 -1.76 16.10
CA VAL A 145 -14.78 -1.90 17.49
C VAL A 145 -14.80 -0.56 18.22
N ALA A 146 -14.40 0.54 17.56
CA ALA A 146 -14.43 1.87 18.14
C ALA A 146 -15.87 2.30 18.44
N HIS A 147 -16.78 2.11 17.50
CA HIS A 147 -18.20 2.42 17.67
C HIS A 147 -18.83 1.59 18.79
N TRP A 148 -18.49 0.29 18.88
CA TRP A 148 -18.94 -0.59 19.94
C TRP A 148 -18.48 -0.16 21.34
N LYS A 149 -17.24 0.34 21.44
CA LYS A 149 -16.68 0.78 22.73
C LYS A 149 -17.14 2.16 23.16
N SER A 150 -17.47 3.06 22.24
CA SER A 150 -17.86 4.45 22.49
C SER A 150 -19.37 4.68 22.49
N GLY A 151 -20.15 3.77 21.94
CA GLY A 151 -21.60 3.82 21.91
C GLY A 151 -22.25 3.33 23.22
N PRO A 152 -23.59 3.51 23.38
CA PRO A 152 -24.31 2.86 24.45
C PRO A 152 -24.08 1.35 24.34
N GLN A 153 -23.67 0.75 25.48
CA GLN A 153 -23.35 -0.70 25.54
C GLN A 153 -24.56 -1.51 25.06
N LEU A 154 -24.45 -2.16 23.93
CA LEU A 154 -25.48 -3.02 23.36
C LEU A 154 -25.64 -4.32 24.14
#